data_a4f0b1f16aac918a16e7b610dca9c031
#
_entry.id   a4f0b1f16aac918a16e7b610dca9c031
#
_cell.length_a   1.000
_cell.length_b   1.000
_cell.length_c   1.000
_cell.angle_alpha   90.00
_cell.angle_beta   90.00
_cell.angle_gamma   90.00
#
_symmetry.space_group_name_H-M   'P 1'
#
loop_
_entity.id
_entity.type
_entity.pdbx_description
1 polymer ?
#
loop_
_entity_poly.entity_id
_entity_poly.type
_entity_poly.pdbx_seq_one_letter_code
_entity_poly.pdbx_strand_id
1 'polypeptide(L)'
;ENQIEVSLRALGINDEKNIKKAKKVGDVTTIEGDPTSYPADLYGKRENIINLIIRNGYKNVIEEFAYTWFNRFVALKFMEVHGFLSHGFRVLSDPAGGIEPEILKNLNLVKDDLRLDMALCNEYKQQGKIEELFRHVLIKQCNVLAGILPMLFSTDMGYLELLLPNNLLKGETVVTRLNEIPESAFMEDVEIIGWMYQFYISSKKDAVYASKKTITKDTLPAVTQLFTPDWIVRYMAQNSVGRLWLESYPNSSLRSEMKYYVEDAEQTDEVKKKIDEIKYKNVNPEDIRIIEPCCGSGH
;
A
#
# COMPACT_ATOMS: atom_id res chain seq x y z
N GLU A 1 1.19 8.85 11.06
CA GLU A 1 1.62 8.56 12.44
C GLU A 1 0.79 9.34 13.46
N ASN A 2 0.76 10.67 13.41
CA ASN A 2 0.01 11.48 14.37
C ASN A 2 -1.47 11.06 14.55
N GLN A 3 -2.14 10.68 13.46
CA GLN A 3 -3.53 10.22 13.52
C GLN A 3 -3.66 8.84 14.20
N ILE A 4 -2.68 7.97 14.04
CA ILE A 4 -2.63 6.67 14.75
C ILE A 4 -2.43 6.90 16.25
N GLU A 5 -1.55 7.83 16.64
CA GLU A 5 -1.38 8.20 18.05
C GLU A 5 -2.67 8.73 18.67
N VAL A 6 -3.43 9.55 17.96
CA VAL A 6 -4.74 10.04 18.43
C VAL A 6 -5.69 8.86 18.67
N SER A 7 -5.73 7.89 17.74
CA SER A 7 -6.56 6.68 17.89
C SER A 7 -6.13 5.84 19.09
N LEU A 8 -4.82 5.66 19.33
CA LEU A 8 -4.29 4.95 20.49
C LEU A 8 -4.65 5.66 21.79
N ARG A 9 -4.52 6.98 21.84
CA ARG A 9 -4.91 7.78 23.03
C ARG A 9 -6.40 7.68 23.33
N ALA A 10 -7.25 7.66 22.32
CA ALA A 10 -8.68 7.41 22.47
C ALA A 10 -8.98 6.03 23.08
N LEU A 11 -8.13 5.02 22.81
CA LEU A 11 -8.17 3.70 23.44
C LEU A 11 -7.51 3.67 24.84
N GLY A 12 -7.07 4.81 25.38
CA GLY A 12 -6.40 4.90 26.67
C GLY A 12 -4.95 4.36 26.65
N ILE A 13 -4.31 4.34 25.48
CA ILE A 13 -2.92 3.88 25.30
C ILE A 13 -2.08 5.11 24.93
N ASN A 14 -1.38 5.71 25.88
CA ASN A 14 -0.60 6.93 25.65
C ASN A 14 0.87 6.64 25.31
N ASP A 15 1.44 5.62 25.94
CA ASP A 15 2.77 5.08 25.70
C ASP A 15 2.90 3.68 26.33
N GLU A 16 4.10 3.09 26.35
CA GLU A 16 4.36 1.75 26.90
C GLU A 16 4.08 1.63 28.39
N LYS A 17 4.16 2.73 29.14
CA LYS A 17 4.05 2.76 30.59
C LYS A 17 2.74 3.37 31.10
N ASN A 18 2.05 4.13 30.22
CA ASN A 18 0.84 4.86 30.56
C ASN A 18 -0.35 4.30 29.78
N ILE A 19 -0.78 3.11 30.19
CA ILE A 19 -1.91 2.38 29.61
C ILE A 19 -3.03 2.37 30.66
N LYS A 20 -4.16 2.99 30.33
CA LYS A 20 -5.35 3.02 31.19
C LYS A 20 -5.95 1.63 31.31
N LYS A 21 -6.51 1.32 32.47
CA LYS A 21 -7.21 0.04 32.68
C LYS A 21 -8.51 0.01 31.90
N ALA A 22 -8.83 -1.15 31.33
CA ALA A 22 -10.11 -1.42 30.71
C ALA A 22 -10.80 -2.60 31.40
N LYS A 23 -12.13 -2.61 31.40
CA LYS A 23 -12.95 -3.69 31.96
C LYS A 23 -14.03 -4.07 30.96
N LYS A 24 -14.22 -5.38 30.79
CA LYS A 24 -15.34 -5.95 30.05
C LYS A 24 -16.39 -6.44 31.04
N VAL A 25 -17.63 -5.94 30.89
CA VAL A 25 -18.78 -6.36 31.71
C VAL A 25 -19.95 -6.66 30.77
N GLY A 26 -20.30 -7.92 30.64
CA GLY A 26 -21.31 -8.35 29.64
C GLY A 26 -20.90 -7.95 28.22
N ASP A 27 -21.77 -7.23 27.54
CA ASP A 27 -21.59 -6.79 26.15
C ASP A 27 -20.89 -5.44 26.00
N VAL A 28 -20.34 -4.91 27.10
CA VAL A 28 -19.75 -3.58 27.13
C VAL A 28 -18.30 -3.61 27.63
N THR A 29 -17.44 -2.83 26.98
CA THR A 29 -16.09 -2.50 27.44
C THR A 29 -16.04 -1.03 27.88
N THR A 30 -15.45 -0.78 29.04
CA THR A 30 -15.20 0.59 29.57
C THR A 30 -13.70 0.79 29.76
N ILE A 31 -13.24 2.02 29.53
CA ILE A 31 -11.85 2.44 29.72
C ILE A 31 -11.81 3.46 30.86
N GLU A 32 -10.86 3.34 31.76
CA GLU A 32 -10.69 4.19 32.91
C GLU A 32 -10.56 5.66 32.51
N GLY A 33 -11.44 6.51 33.04
CA GLY A 33 -11.46 7.93 32.74
C GLY A 33 -12.06 8.31 31.39
N ASP A 34 -12.68 7.36 30.69
CA ASP A 34 -13.46 7.60 29.49
C ASP A 34 -14.95 7.33 29.80
N PRO A 35 -15.85 8.30 29.60
CA PRO A 35 -17.27 8.10 29.82
C PRO A 35 -17.95 7.23 28.77
N THR A 36 -17.26 6.93 27.68
CA THR A 36 -17.81 6.18 26.55
C THR A 36 -17.87 4.68 26.86
N SER A 37 -18.98 4.06 26.49
CA SER A 37 -19.14 2.61 26.50
C SER A 37 -18.89 2.05 25.10
N TYR A 38 -18.06 1.05 25.02
CA TYR A 38 -17.65 0.39 23.77
C TYR A 38 -18.20 -1.04 23.69
N PRO A 39 -18.32 -1.62 22.48
CA PRO A 39 -18.66 -3.02 22.32
C PRO A 39 -17.67 -3.96 23.01
N ALA A 40 -18.16 -5.14 23.43
CA ALA A 40 -17.38 -6.10 24.21
C ALA A 40 -16.12 -6.63 23.49
N ASP A 41 -16.14 -6.69 22.16
CA ASP A 41 -15.03 -7.15 21.33
C ASP A 41 -13.85 -6.18 21.33
N LEU A 42 -14.09 -4.89 21.64
CA LEU A 42 -13.03 -3.90 21.81
C LEU A 42 -11.99 -4.35 22.83
N TYR A 43 -12.41 -4.99 23.91
CA TYR A 43 -11.49 -5.43 24.97
C TYR A 43 -10.37 -6.32 24.41
N GLY A 44 -10.73 -7.37 23.70
CA GLY A 44 -9.76 -8.31 23.11
C GLY A 44 -8.87 -7.67 22.05
N LYS A 45 -9.45 -6.86 21.16
CA LYS A 45 -8.70 -6.11 20.15
C LYS A 45 -7.69 -5.16 20.77
N ARG A 46 -8.10 -4.44 21.82
CA ARG A 46 -7.24 -3.52 22.57
C ARG A 46 -6.07 -4.24 23.28
N GLU A 47 -6.34 -5.37 23.93
CA GLU A 47 -5.30 -6.18 24.58
C GLU A 47 -4.27 -6.69 23.56
N ASN A 48 -4.68 -7.04 22.36
CA ASN A 48 -3.77 -7.43 21.30
C ASN A 48 -2.83 -6.27 20.90
N ILE A 49 -3.34 -5.04 20.80
CA ILE A 49 -2.50 -3.85 20.54
C ILE A 49 -1.50 -3.64 21.68
N ILE A 50 -1.95 -3.74 22.93
CA ILE A 50 -1.07 -3.60 24.09
C ILE A 50 0.04 -4.62 24.09
N ASN A 51 -0.26 -5.89 23.82
CA ASN A 51 0.72 -6.95 23.72
C ASN A 51 1.75 -6.71 22.60
N LEU A 52 1.32 -6.14 21.46
CA LEU A 52 2.23 -5.73 20.40
C LEU A 52 3.15 -4.58 20.85
N ILE A 53 2.61 -3.58 21.52
CA ILE A 53 3.38 -2.45 22.05
C ILE A 53 4.42 -2.93 23.06
N ILE A 54 4.05 -3.83 23.96
CA ILE A 54 4.99 -4.41 24.95
C ILE A 54 6.11 -5.20 24.26
N ARG A 55 5.80 -5.89 23.16
CA ARG A 55 6.77 -6.72 22.42
C ARG A 55 7.68 -5.90 21.52
N ASN A 56 7.12 -4.97 20.77
CA ASN A 56 7.79 -4.29 19.65
C ASN A 56 8.16 -2.84 19.98
N GLY A 57 7.63 -2.26 21.07
CA GLY A 57 7.77 -0.85 21.43
C GLY A 57 6.69 0.04 20.78
N TYR A 58 6.28 1.08 21.50
CA TYR A 58 5.17 1.98 21.10
C TYR A 58 5.39 2.66 19.74
N LYS A 59 6.60 3.21 19.51
CA LYS A 59 6.92 3.88 18.25
C LYS A 59 6.91 2.95 17.05
N ASN A 60 7.48 1.76 17.19
CA ASN A 60 7.53 0.78 16.10
C ASN A 60 6.13 0.31 15.71
N VAL A 61 5.24 0.15 16.69
CA VAL A 61 3.84 -0.21 16.43
C VAL A 61 3.11 0.91 15.69
N ILE A 62 3.31 2.18 16.06
CA ILE A 62 2.75 3.32 15.33
C ILE A 62 3.24 3.35 13.87
N GLU A 63 4.56 3.18 13.65
CA GLU A 63 5.14 3.13 12.30
C GLU A 63 4.54 1.98 11.48
N GLU A 64 4.43 0.79 12.06
CA GLU A 64 3.86 -0.40 11.39
C GLU A 64 2.41 -0.17 10.96
N PHE A 65 1.58 0.38 11.85
CA PHE A 65 0.19 0.68 11.53
C PHE A 65 0.03 1.82 10.52
N ALA A 66 0.81 2.88 10.69
CA ALA A 66 0.79 4.02 9.77
C ALA A 66 1.22 3.57 8.36
N TYR A 67 2.24 2.73 8.27
CA TYR A 67 2.72 2.14 7.03
C TYR A 67 1.65 1.24 6.38
N THR A 68 1.01 0.38 7.17
CA THR A 68 -0.04 -0.51 6.67
C THR A 68 -1.21 0.27 6.08
N TRP A 69 -1.71 1.30 6.78
CA TRP A 69 -2.78 2.14 6.27
C TRP A 69 -2.35 3.00 5.08
N PHE A 70 -1.13 3.53 5.10
CA PHE A 70 -0.58 4.26 3.96
C PHE A 70 -0.60 3.40 2.69
N ASN A 71 -0.09 2.19 2.76
CA ASN A 71 -0.08 1.28 1.61
C ASN A 71 -1.49 0.95 1.11
N ARG A 72 -2.44 0.73 2.01
CA ARG A 72 -3.85 0.48 1.65
C ARG A 72 -4.48 1.67 0.94
N PHE A 73 -4.27 2.88 1.45
CA PHE A 73 -4.79 4.09 0.80
C PHE A 73 -4.17 4.33 -0.57
N VAL A 74 -2.87 4.16 -0.72
CA VAL A 74 -2.18 4.31 -2.01
C VAL A 74 -2.68 3.27 -3.02
N ALA A 75 -2.81 2.01 -2.60
CA ALA A 75 -3.34 0.96 -3.45
C ALA A 75 -4.79 1.21 -3.87
N LEU A 76 -5.66 1.61 -2.94
CA LEU A 76 -7.03 1.97 -3.25
C LEU A 76 -7.12 3.14 -4.22
N LYS A 77 -6.27 4.19 -4.03
CA LYS A 77 -6.22 5.32 -4.96
C LYS A 77 -5.79 4.89 -6.36
N PHE A 78 -4.76 4.07 -6.45
CA PHE A 78 -4.31 3.51 -7.72
C PHE A 78 -5.42 2.67 -8.38
N MET A 79 -6.05 1.77 -7.63
CA MET A 79 -7.11 0.90 -8.14
C MET A 79 -8.35 1.67 -8.60
N GLU A 80 -8.77 2.72 -7.89
CA GLU A 80 -9.94 3.51 -8.29
C GLU A 80 -9.68 4.34 -9.55
N VAL A 81 -8.46 4.89 -9.70
CA VAL A 81 -8.09 5.69 -10.88
C VAL A 81 -8.01 4.81 -12.14
N HIS A 82 -7.51 3.59 -11.99
CA HIS A 82 -7.39 2.61 -13.09
C HIS A 82 -8.66 1.78 -13.34
N GLY A 83 -9.72 1.96 -12.54
CA GLY A 83 -10.95 1.17 -12.68
C GLY A 83 -10.79 -0.31 -12.34
N PHE A 84 -9.87 -0.66 -11.43
CA PHE A 84 -9.60 -2.05 -11.02
C PHE A 84 -10.54 -2.54 -9.91
N LEU A 85 -11.40 -1.69 -9.39
CA LEU A 85 -12.42 -2.09 -8.41
C LEU A 85 -13.62 -2.69 -9.14
N SER A 86 -14.03 -3.90 -8.77
CA SER A 86 -15.07 -4.69 -9.48
C SER A 86 -16.41 -3.98 -9.62
N HIS A 87 -16.79 -3.16 -8.63
CA HIS A 87 -18.02 -2.39 -8.63
C HIS A 87 -17.96 -1.08 -9.44
N GLY A 88 -16.76 -0.65 -9.90
CA GLY A 88 -16.56 0.52 -10.76
C GLY A 88 -16.67 1.90 -10.11
N PHE A 89 -16.96 1.98 -8.80
CA PHE A 89 -17.07 3.25 -8.07
C PHE A 89 -15.79 3.60 -7.32
N ARG A 90 -15.49 4.91 -7.22
CA ARG A 90 -14.32 5.39 -6.47
C ARG A 90 -14.56 5.35 -4.97
N VAL A 91 -13.59 4.82 -4.23
CA VAL A 91 -13.68 4.60 -2.78
C VAL A 91 -13.16 5.78 -1.98
N LEU A 92 -12.13 6.47 -2.49
CA LEU A 92 -11.46 7.58 -1.79
C LEU A 92 -11.81 8.94 -2.37
N SER A 93 -12.31 9.02 -3.60
CA SER A 93 -12.56 10.27 -4.30
C SER A 93 -13.92 10.31 -4.99
N ASP A 94 -14.29 11.51 -5.42
CA ASP A 94 -15.44 11.75 -6.29
C ASP A 94 -14.95 12.34 -7.61
N PRO A 95 -15.23 11.74 -8.76
CA PRO A 95 -14.83 12.28 -10.06
C PRO A 95 -15.47 13.64 -10.36
N ALA A 96 -16.58 13.97 -9.68
CA ALA A 96 -17.22 15.29 -9.77
C ALA A 96 -16.57 16.36 -8.85
N GLY A 97 -15.48 16.02 -8.14
CA GLY A 97 -14.77 16.93 -7.23
C GLY A 97 -15.46 17.15 -5.88
N GLY A 98 -16.41 16.31 -5.51
CA GLY A 98 -17.07 16.37 -4.20
C GLY A 98 -16.16 15.89 -3.05
N ILE A 99 -16.49 16.30 -1.83
CA ILE A 99 -15.78 15.86 -0.62
C ILE A 99 -16.12 14.40 -0.28
N GLU A 100 -17.37 14.00 -0.52
CA GLU A 100 -17.83 12.64 -0.26
C GLU A 100 -17.43 11.72 -1.41
N PRO A 101 -16.70 10.62 -1.14
CA PRO A 101 -16.37 9.64 -2.17
C PRO A 101 -17.58 9.11 -2.92
N GLU A 102 -17.41 8.84 -4.21
CA GLU A 102 -18.47 8.38 -5.11
C GLU A 102 -19.22 7.15 -4.57
N ILE A 103 -18.52 6.23 -3.96
CA ILE A 103 -19.09 5.00 -3.39
C ILE A 103 -20.19 5.27 -2.35
N LEU A 104 -20.07 6.35 -1.55
CA LEU A 104 -21.08 6.70 -0.53
C LEU A 104 -22.42 7.13 -1.13
N LYS A 105 -22.39 7.62 -2.37
CA LYS A 105 -23.59 7.97 -3.14
C LYS A 105 -24.28 6.74 -3.73
N ASN A 106 -23.54 5.65 -3.89
CA ASN A 106 -23.93 4.45 -4.62
C ASN A 106 -24.04 3.17 -3.76
N LEU A 107 -24.27 3.30 -2.45
CA LEU A 107 -24.26 2.17 -1.51
C LEU A 107 -25.20 1.02 -1.90
N ASN A 108 -26.38 1.35 -2.47
CA ASN A 108 -27.33 0.33 -2.89
C ASN A 108 -26.82 -0.53 -4.06
N LEU A 109 -25.91 0.00 -4.88
CA LEU A 109 -25.34 -0.72 -6.02
C LEU A 109 -24.18 -1.62 -5.59
N VAL A 110 -23.48 -1.27 -4.51
CA VAL A 110 -22.30 -2.01 -4.01
C VAL A 110 -22.58 -2.86 -2.77
N LYS A 111 -23.83 -2.86 -2.27
CA LYS A 111 -24.19 -3.51 -1.01
C LYS A 111 -23.86 -5.00 -0.97
N ASP A 112 -24.09 -5.72 -2.06
CA ASP A 112 -23.87 -7.16 -2.15
C ASP A 112 -22.39 -7.47 -2.32
N ASP A 113 -21.67 -6.71 -3.17
CA ASP A 113 -20.24 -6.85 -3.39
C ASP A 113 -19.43 -6.63 -2.11
N LEU A 114 -19.79 -5.60 -1.35
CA LEU A 114 -19.12 -5.24 -0.10
C LEU A 114 -19.76 -5.87 1.15
N ARG A 115 -20.84 -6.60 1.00
CA ARG A 115 -21.61 -7.19 2.12
C ARG A 115 -21.94 -6.14 3.18
N LEU A 116 -22.53 -5.00 2.73
CA LEU A 116 -22.86 -3.89 3.60
C LEU A 116 -24.07 -4.20 4.46
N ASP A 117 -24.01 -3.83 5.74
CA ASP A 117 -25.18 -3.71 6.57
C ASP A 117 -25.92 -2.40 6.22
N MET A 118 -26.93 -2.51 5.38
CA MET A 118 -27.69 -1.35 4.91
C MET A 118 -28.52 -0.68 6.01
N ALA A 119 -28.90 -1.42 7.07
CA ALA A 119 -29.59 -0.81 8.21
C ALA A 119 -28.64 0.15 8.94
N LEU A 120 -27.43 -0.30 9.23
CA LEU A 120 -26.37 0.52 9.83
C LEU A 120 -25.95 1.68 8.91
N CYS A 121 -25.80 1.46 7.62
CA CYS A 121 -25.46 2.52 6.66
C CYS A 121 -26.53 3.63 6.62
N ASN A 122 -27.80 3.25 6.64
CA ASN A 122 -28.93 4.18 6.67
C ASN A 122 -29.01 4.94 7.99
N GLU A 123 -28.74 4.27 9.12
CA GLU A 123 -28.65 4.93 10.42
C GLU A 123 -27.58 6.02 10.43
N TYR A 124 -26.36 5.71 9.97
CA TYR A 124 -25.28 6.71 9.86
C TYR A 124 -25.68 7.89 8.97
N LYS A 125 -26.33 7.63 7.82
CA LYS A 125 -26.83 8.70 6.92
C LYS A 125 -27.86 9.59 7.62
N GLN A 126 -28.84 9.00 8.30
CA GLN A 126 -29.89 9.74 9.00
C GLN A 126 -29.35 10.60 10.15
N GLN A 127 -28.30 10.10 10.82
CA GLN A 127 -27.63 10.81 11.90
C GLN A 127 -26.57 11.82 11.43
N GLY A 128 -26.33 11.95 10.11
CA GLY A 128 -25.27 12.81 9.55
C GLY A 128 -23.86 12.34 9.86
N LYS A 129 -23.68 11.08 10.27
CA LYS A 129 -22.40 10.45 10.62
C LYS A 129 -21.66 9.95 9.38
N ILE A 130 -21.24 10.89 8.52
CA ILE A 130 -20.61 10.54 7.22
C ILE A 130 -19.23 9.93 7.41
N GLU A 131 -18.46 10.36 8.42
CA GLU A 131 -17.13 9.78 8.70
C GLU A 131 -17.25 8.32 9.13
N GLU A 132 -18.20 7.99 10.01
CA GLU A 132 -18.46 6.62 10.47
C GLU A 132 -18.94 5.73 9.31
N LEU A 133 -19.81 6.29 8.46
CA LEU A 133 -20.27 5.62 7.26
C LEU A 133 -19.11 5.31 6.32
N PHE A 134 -18.25 6.31 6.07
CA PHE A 134 -17.09 6.15 5.21
C PHE A 134 -16.12 5.09 5.75
N ARG A 135 -15.80 5.15 7.05
CA ARG A 135 -14.96 4.14 7.70
C ARG A 135 -15.54 2.73 7.56
N HIS A 136 -16.85 2.58 7.78
CA HIS A 136 -17.52 1.29 7.62
C HIS A 136 -17.35 0.74 6.20
N VAL A 137 -17.65 1.55 5.19
CA VAL A 137 -17.53 1.16 3.77
C VAL A 137 -16.07 0.86 3.39
N LEU A 138 -15.13 1.69 3.83
CA LEU A 138 -13.69 1.51 3.58
C LEU A 138 -13.18 0.18 4.15
N ILE A 139 -13.56 -0.16 5.39
CA ILE A 139 -13.20 -1.43 6.03
C ILE A 139 -13.78 -2.60 5.23
N LYS A 140 -15.06 -2.52 4.82
CA LYS A 140 -15.69 -3.56 4.01
C LYS A 140 -14.99 -3.75 2.66
N GLN A 141 -14.59 -2.64 2.02
CA GLN A 141 -13.79 -2.68 0.79
C GLN A 141 -12.44 -3.38 1.01
N CYS A 142 -11.73 -3.03 2.08
CA CYS A 142 -10.47 -3.71 2.43
C CYS A 142 -10.68 -5.22 2.67
N ASN A 143 -11.77 -5.60 3.34
CA ASN A 143 -12.07 -7.00 3.63
C ASN A 143 -12.38 -7.82 2.36
N VAL A 144 -13.02 -7.22 1.37
CA VAL A 144 -13.22 -7.86 0.05
C VAL A 144 -11.88 -8.03 -0.66
N LEU A 145 -11.05 -6.99 -0.67
CA LEU A 145 -9.72 -7.04 -1.30
C LEU A 145 -8.76 -8.00 -0.60
N ALA A 146 -8.95 -8.30 0.69
CA ALA A 146 -8.16 -9.30 1.40
C ALA A 146 -8.24 -10.70 0.76
N GLY A 147 -9.36 -11.03 0.13
CA GLY A 147 -9.52 -12.28 -0.61
C GLY A 147 -8.70 -12.35 -1.91
N ILE A 148 -8.33 -11.21 -2.47
CA ILE A 148 -7.61 -11.08 -3.75
C ILE A 148 -6.13 -10.74 -3.50
N LEU A 149 -5.86 -9.80 -2.59
CA LEU A 149 -4.54 -9.27 -2.25
C LEU A 149 -4.27 -9.42 -0.74
N PRO A 150 -4.16 -10.65 -0.20
CA PRO A 150 -4.02 -10.88 1.23
C PRO A 150 -2.78 -10.22 1.83
N MET A 151 -1.68 -10.13 1.08
CA MET A 151 -0.44 -9.49 1.55
C MET A 151 -0.63 -8.01 1.92
N LEU A 152 -1.58 -7.32 1.28
CA LEU A 152 -1.81 -5.89 1.47
C LEU A 152 -3.03 -5.61 2.36
N PHE A 153 -4.08 -6.41 2.22
CA PHE A 153 -5.37 -6.19 2.86
C PHE A 153 -5.72 -7.23 3.94
N SER A 154 -4.75 -8.05 4.40
CA SER A 154 -5.02 -9.06 5.43
C SER A 154 -5.86 -8.53 6.57
N THR A 155 -6.86 -9.31 6.95
CA THR A 155 -7.79 -9.02 8.06
C THR A 155 -7.38 -9.71 9.36
N ASP A 156 -6.31 -10.49 9.35
CA ASP A 156 -5.86 -11.31 10.50
C ASP A 156 -5.55 -10.50 11.74
N MET A 157 -5.46 -9.19 11.57
CA MET A 157 -5.26 -8.22 12.64
C MET A 157 -6.54 -7.38 12.83
N GLY A 158 -7.62 -7.96 13.32
CA GLY A 158 -8.91 -7.25 13.55
C GLY A 158 -8.82 -5.97 14.39
N TYR A 159 -7.68 -5.69 15.00
CA TYR A 159 -7.39 -4.44 15.70
C TYR A 159 -6.88 -3.30 14.78
N LEU A 160 -6.45 -3.57 13.53
CA LEU A 160 -6.07 -2.52 12.57
C LEU A 160 -7.22 -1.54 12.32
N GLU A 161 -8.44 -2.02 12.33
CA GLU A 161 -9.64 -1.21 12.16
C GLU A 161 -9.83 -0.18 13.28
N LEU A 162 -9.39 -0.51 14.50
CA LEU A 162 -9.47 0.40 15.65
C LEU A 162 -8.54 1.61 15.52
N LEU A 163 -7.45 1.44 14.77
CA LEU A 163 -6.44 2.48 14.58
C LEU A 163 -6.64 3.28 13.28
N LEU A 164 -7.67 2.93 12.50
CA LEU A 164 -8.09 3.78 11.41
C LEU A 164 -8.60 5.12 11.97
N PRO A 165 -8.08 6.26 11.52
CA PRO A 165 -8.49 7.57 12.00
C PRO A 165 -10.00 7.80 11.93
N ASN A 166 -10.56 8.52 12.89
CA ASN A 166 -11.98 8.84 12.91
C ASN A 166 -12.35 9.95 11.91
N ASN A 167 -11.38 10.76 11.50
CA ASN A 167 -11.57 11.84 10.55
C ASN A 167 -10.69 11.56 9.31
N LEU A 168 -11.32 11.26 8.18
CA LEU A 168 -10.65 10.93 6.92
C LEU A 168 -11.07 11.84 5.77
N LEU A 169 -12.28 12.42 5.82
CA LEU A 169 -12.85 13.22 4.74
C LEU A 169 -12.71 14.72 4.92
N LYS A 170 -12.57 15.20 6.16
CA LYS A 170 -12.56 16.62 6.48
C LYS A 170 -11.19 17.07 7.00
N GLY A 171 -10.74 18.23 6.53
CA GLY A 171 -9.44 18.81 6.92
C GLY A 171 -8.26 18.18 6.21
N GLU A 172 -7.06 18.35 6.78
CA GLU A 172 -5.83 17.78 6.23
C GLU A 172 -5.66 16.31 6.66
N THR A 173 -6.18 15.41 5.85
CA THR A 173 -6.13 13.97 6.08
C THR A 173 -5.31 13.26 4.99
N VAL A 174 -4.98 11.98 5.20
CA VAL A 174 -4.32 11.18 4.18
C VAL A 174 -5.18 11.08 2.90
N VAL A 175 -6.50 10.97 3.03
CA VAL A 175 -7.43 10.87 1.89
C VAL A 175 -7.48 12.18 1.11
N THR A 176 -7.62 13.32 1.81
CA THR A 176 -7.65 14.63 1.14
C THR A 176 -6.32 14.94 0.45
N ARG A 177 -5.19 14.64 1.09
CA ARG A 177 -3.86 14.80 0.48
C ARG A 177 -3.62 13.91 -0.73
N LEU A 178 -4.10 12.66 -0.72
CA LEU A 178 -4.04 11.79 -1.89
C LEU A 178 -4.88 12.31 -3.05
N ASN A 179 -6.02 12.94 -2.74
CA ASN A 179 -6.90 13.53 -3.77
C ASN A 179 -6.37 14.86 -4.33
N GLU A 180 -5.41 15.52 -3.69
CA GLU A 180 -4.69 16.69 -4.23
C GLU A 180 -3.67 16.29 -5.32
N ILE A 181 -3.22 15.03 -5.35
CA ILE A 181 -2.31 14.54 -6.39
C ILE A 181 -3.09 14.40 -7.70
N PRO A 182 -2.63 15.01 -8.80
CA PRO A 182 -3.28 14.88 -10.09
C PRO A 182 -3.45 13.42 -10.51
N GLU A 183 -4.60 13.05 -11.03
CA GLU A 183 -4.86 11.67 -11.48
C GLU A 183 -3.90 11.23 -12.58
N SER A 184 -3.45 12.16 -13.45
CA SER A 184 -2.43 11.88 -14.46
C SER A 184 -1.17 11.24 -13.87
N ALA A 185 -0.76 11.63 -12.66
CA ALA A 185 0.40 11.05 -11.98
C ALA A 185 0.21 9.56 -11.63
N PHE A 186 -1.04 9.12 -11.44
CA PHE A 186 -1.35 7.70 -11.23
C PHE A 186 -1.57 6.94 -12.54
N MET A 187 -1.96 7.64 -13.63
CA MET A 187 -2.27 7.03 -14.92
C MET A 187 -1.03 6.80 -15.78
N GLU A 188 -0.04 7.70 -15.68
CA GLU A 188 1.13 7.69 -16.56
C GLU A 188 2.09 6.55 -16.22
N ASP A 189 2.27 6.25 -14.92
CA ASP A 189 3.22 5.22 -14.53
C ASP A 189 2.91 4.62 -13.14
N VAL A 190 3.18 3.33 -12.98
CA VAL A 190 3.16 2.64 -11.68
C VAL A 190 4.24 3.14 -10.71
N GLU A 191 5.23 3.87 -11.23
CA GLU A 191 6.32 4.46 -10.47
C GLU A 191 5.85 5.37 -9.33
N ILE A 192 4.67 5.99 -9.45
CA ILE A 192 4.10 6.85 -8.40
C ILE A 192 4.03 6.12 -7.05
N ILE A 193 3.69 4.85 -7.04
CA ILE A 193 3.60 4.04 -5.82
C ILE A 193 4.99 3.93 -5.17
N GLY A 194 6.01 3.63 -5.95
CA GLY A 194 7.38 3.51 -5.48
C GLY A 194 7.95 4.84 -4.98
N TRP A 195 7.68 5.95 -5.68
CA TRP A 195 8.07 7.29 -5.24
C TRP A 195 7.42 7.69 -3.94
N MET A 196 6.12 7.46 -3.78
CA MET A 196 5.40 7.74 -2.54
C MET A 196 5.97 6.94 -1.38
N TYR A 197 6.29 5.67 -1.60
CA TYR A 197 6.93 4.83 -0.60
C TYR A 197 8.34 5.33 -0.23
N GLN A 198 9.15 5.69 -1.20
CA GLN A 198 10.50 6.23 -0.97
C GLN A 198 10.46 7.54 -0.17
N PHE A 199 9.50 8.42 -0.45
CA PHE A 199 9.30 9.63 0.34
C PHE A 199 8.82 9.34 1.77
N TYR A 200 7.90 8.39 1.94
CA TYR A 200 7.43 7.99 3.26
C TYR A 200 8.57 7.53 4.17
N ILE A 201 9.50 6.74 3.64
CA ILE A 201 10.60 6.16 4.42
C ILE A 201 11.84 7.08 4.53
N SER A 202 11.86 8.21 3.79
CA SER A 202 13.02 9.11 3.75
C SER A 202 13.40 9.67 5.11
N SER A 203 12.43 10.08 5.93
CA SER A 203 12.68 10.59 7.29
C SER A 203 13.35 9.55 8.20
N LYS A 204 12.97 8.29 8.07
CA LYS A 204 13.60 7.17 8.80
C LYS A 204 15.02 6.93 8.33
N LYS A 205 15.26 6.99 7.02
CA LYS A 205 16.59 6.91 6.40
C LYS A 205 17.51 7.99 6.93
N ASP A 206 17.05 9.24 6.93
CA ASP A 206 17.79 10.39 7.43
C ASP A 206 18.12 10.28 8.92
N ALA A 207 17.17 9.82 9.73
CA ALA A 207 17.36 9.57 11.15
C ALA A 207 18.42 8.49 11.42
N VAL A 208 18.42 7.40 10.64
CA VAL A 208 19.43 6.33 10.75
C VAL A 208 20.83 6.86 10.42
N TYR A 209 20.99 7.61 9.32
CA TYR A 209 22.28 8.22 8.97
C TYR A 209 22.73 9.25 10.00
N ALA A 210 21.83 10.10 10.49
CA ALA A 210 22.15 11.10 11.51
C ALA A 210 22.60 10.46 12.83
N SER A 211 22.12 9.28 13.18
CA SER A 211 22.46 8.57 14.40
C SER A 211 23.92 8.11 14.46
N LYS A 212 24.59 7.97 13.30
CA LYS A 212 25.94 7.41 13.15
C LYS A 212 26.14 6.03 13.80
N LYS A 213 25.04 5.32 14.09
CA LYS A 213 25.08 3.96 14.66
C LYS A 213 25.25 2.94 13.54
N THR A 214 25.69 1.76 13.91
CA THR A 214 25.74 0.61 12.98
C THR A 214 24.35 0.30 12.47
N ILE A 215 24.23 0.11 11.15
CA ILE A 215 22.98 -0.31 10.50
C ILE A 215 22.63 -1.71 11.01
N THR A 216 21.42 -1.86 11.53
CA THR A 216 20.90 -3.12 12.05
C THR A 216 19.95 -3.77 11.03
N LYS A 217 19.56 -5.02 11.27
CA LYS A 217 18.58 -5.73 10.44
C LYS A 217 17.26 -4.93 10.30
N ASP A 218 16.84 -4.23 11.35
CA ASP A 218 15.57 -3.47 11.37
C ASP A 218 15.68 -2.12 10.64
N THR A 219 16.90 -1.55 10.58
CA THR A 219 17.13 -0.28 9.89
C THR A 219 17.64 -0.46 8.47
N LEU A 220 18.11 -1.65 8.10
CA LEU A 220 18.65 -1.95 6.77
C LEU A 220 17.66 -1.63 5.64
N PRO A 221 16.37 -2.04 5.71
CA PRO A 221 15.43 -1.72 4.64
C PRO A 221 15.30 -0.22 4.38
N ALA A 222 15.28 0.60 5.42
CA ALA A 222 15.14 2.05 5.29
C ALA A 222 16.33 2.71 4.57
N VAL A 223 17.55 2.21 4.78
CA VAL A 223 18.77 2.81 4.21
C VAL A 223 19.14 2.25 2.84
N THR A 224 18.73 1.03 2.53
CA THR A 224 19.08 0.36 1.26
C THR A 224 18.00 0.49 0.20
N GLN A 225 16.76 0.80 0.59
CA GLN A 225 15.67 0.88 -0.36
C GLN A 225 15.82 2.11 -1.26
N LEU A 226 15.92 1.83 -2.54
CA LEU A 226 15.92 2.80 -3.62
C LEU A 226 14.88 2.34 -4.64
N PHE A 227 14.01 3.25 -5.04
CA PHE A 227 13.12 3.00 -6.17
C PHE A 227 13.89 3.25 -7.46
N THR A 228 14.16 2.18 -8.21
CA THR A 228 14.95 2.27 -9.43
C THR A 228 14.13 2.96 -10.53
N PRO A 229 14.61 4.05 -11.14
CA PRO A 229 13.91 4.71 -12.25
C PRO A 229 13.61 3.75 -13.42
N ASP A 230 12.43 3.87 -14.02
CA ASP A 230 11.93 3.00 -15.10
C ASP A 230 12.92 2.85 -16.26
N TRP A 231 13.59 3.95 -16.66
CA TRP A 231 14.54 3.90 -17.76
C TRP A 231 15.73 2.95 -17.49
N ILE A 232 16.17 2.82 -16.22
CA ILE A 232 17.22 1.87 -15.83
C ILE A 232 16.70 0.46 -15.93
N VAL A 233 15.48 0.21 -15.44
CA VAL A 233 14.83 -1.11 -15.50
C VAL A 233 14.67 -1.55 -16.96
N ARG A 234 14.16 -0.66 -17.81
CA ARG A 234 14.03 -0.93 -19.26
C ARG A 234 15.37 -1.16 -19.92
N TYR A 235 16.38 -0.36 -19.59
CA TYR A 235 17.73 -0.57 -20.08
C TYR A 235 18.24 -1.97 -19.72
N MET A 236 18.09 -2.38 -18.47
CA MET A 236 18.51 -3.70 -18.01
C MET A 236 17.75 -4.81 -18.71
N ALA A 237 16.42 -4.74 -18.76
CA ALA A 237 15.57 -5.75 -19.39
C ALA A 237 15.85 -5.86 -20.90
N GLN A 238 15.96 -4.74 -21.61
CA GLN A 238 16.18 -4.73 -23.06
C GLN A 238 17.58 -5.24 -23.46
N ASN A 239 18.60 -5.02 -22.61
CA ASN A 239 19.97 -5.44 -22.88
C ASN A 239 20.34 -6.81 -22.26
N SER A 240 19.42 -7.46 -21.58
CA SER A 240 19.57 -8.83 -21.08
C SER A 240 18.58 -9.77 -21.76
N VAL A 241 17.35 -9.85 -21.30
CA VAL A 241 16.31 -10.72 -21.87
C VAL A 241 15.98 -10.31 -23.31
N GLY A 242 15.88 -9.00 -23.56
CA GLY A 242 15.64 -8.47 -24.91
C GLY A 242 16.76 -8.83 -25.89
N ARG A 243 18.03 -8.75 -25.47
CA ARG A 243 19.16 -9.18 -26.27
C ARG A 243 19.08 -10.68 -26.60
N LEU A 244 18.86 -11.53 -25.62
CA LEU A 244 18.72 -12.96 -25.78
C LEU A 244 17.60 -13.30 -26.78
N TRP A 245 16.48 -12.59 -26.70
CA TRP A 245 15.37 -12.72 -27.63
C TRP A 245 15.76 -12.31 -29.05
N LEU A 246 16.39 -11.16 -29.24
CA LEU A 246 16.80 -10.65 -30.56
C LEU A 246 17.94 -11.48 -31.20
N GLU A 247 18.80 -12.08 -30.40
CA GLU A 247 19.78 -13.05 -30.92
C GLU A 247 19.11 -14.26 -31.55
N SER A 248 18.01 -14.74 -30.99
CA SER A 248 17.22 -15.84 -31.51
C SER A 248 16.29 -15.43 -32.67
N TYR A 249 15.75 -14.21 -32.57
CA TYR A 249 14.74 -13.68 -33.49
C TYR A 249 15.12 -12.27 -33.98
N PRO A 250 16.14 -12.13 -34.85
CA PRO A 250 16.67 -10.81 -35.26
C PRO A 250 15.63 -9.90 -35.94
N ASN A 251 14.60 -10.49 -36.55
CA ASN A 251 13.53 -9.76 -37.24
C ASN A 251 12.29 -9.53 -36.35
N SER A 252 12.42 -9.67 -35.04
CA SER A 252 11.32 -9.45 -34.12
C SER A 252 10.88 -7.97 -34.10
N SER A 253 9.57 -7.72 -34.17
CA SER A 253 9.00 -6.38 -34.09
C SER A 253 9.28 -5.70 -32.75
N LEU A 254 9.54 -6.47 -31.68
CA LEU A 254 9.90 -5.94 -30.37
C LEU A 254 11.13 -5.02 -30.41
N ARG A 255 12.02 -5.18 -31.39
CA ARG A 255 13.19 -4.30 -31.54
C ARG A 255 12.79 -2.83 -31.66
N SER A 256 11.72 -2.52 -32.38
CA SER A 256 11.24 -1.14 -32.53
C SER A 256 10.70 -0.52 -31.25
N GLU A 257 10.30 -1.31 -30.26
CA GLU A 257 9.80 -0.89 -28.96
C GLU A 257 10.93 -0.73 -27.91
N MET A 258 12.13 -1.24 -28.21
CA MET A 258 13.26 -1.23 -27.28
C MET A 258 14.09 0.05 -27.41
N LYS A 259 13.61 1.12 -26.78
CA LYS A 259 14.23 2.46 -26.81
C LYS A 259 15.66 2.48 -26.24
N TYR A 260 15.95 1.66 -25.25
CA TYR A 260 17.22 1.63 -24.53
C TYR A 260 18.12 0.46 -24.90
N TYR A 261 17.77 -0.28 -25.97
CA TYR A 261 18.61 -1.36 -26.48
C TYR A 261 19.88 -0.80 -27.11
N VAL A 262 21.02 -1.36 -26.73
CA VAL A 262 22.34 -0.98 -27.26
C VAL A 262 22.70 -1.93 -28.38
N GLU A 263 22.88 -1.38 -29.60
CA GLU A 263 23.30 -2.15 -30.75
C GLU A 263 24.73 -2.68 -30.56
N ASP A 264 25.03 -3.81 -31.23
CA ASP A 264 26.35 -4.36 -31.23
C ASP A 264 27.32 -3.41 -31.96
N ALA A 265 28.48 -3.19 -31.37
CA ALA A 265 29.56 -2.50 -32.05
C ALA A 265 30.06 -3.30 -33.26
N GLU A 266 30.63 -2.61 -34.24
CA GLU A 266 31.26 -3.29 -35.38
C GLU A 266 32.34 -4.27 -34.89
N GLN A 267 32.28 -5.50 -35.38
CA GLN A 267 33.17 -6.59 -35.02
C GLN A 267 33.91 -7.09 -36.26
N THR A 268 35.09 -7.67 -36.06
CA THR A 268 35.79 -8.40 -37.12
C THR A 268 35.03 -9.68 -37.49
N ASP A 269 35.26 -10.18 -38.70
CA ASP A 269 34.58 -11.40 -39.18
C ASP A 269 34.88 -12.64 -38.33
N GLU A 270 36.08 -12.69 -37.72
CA GLU A 270 36.44 -13.77 -36.79
C GLU A 270 35.63 -13.70 -35.52
N VAL A 271 35.41 -12.51 -34.97
CA VAL A 271 34.60 -12.31 -33.78
C VAL A 271 33.11 -12.56 -34.05
N LYS A 272 32.60 -12.12 -35.22
CA LYS A 272 31.23 -12.42 -35.66
C LYS A 272 30.96 -13.91 -35.70
N LYS A 273 31.87 -14.68 -36.27
CA LYS A 273 31.74 -16.16 -36.33
C LYS A 273 31.66 -16.77 -34.92
N LYS A 274 32.53 -16.34 -34.00
CA LYS A 274 32.50 -16.82 -32.60
C LYS A 274 31.21 -16.46 -31.89
N ILE A 275 30.71 -15.22 -32.11
CA ILE A 275 29.43 -14.80 -31.56
C ILE A 275 28.31 -15.67 -32.12
N ASP A 276 28.28 -15.96 -33.42
CA ASP A 276 27.25 -16.78 -34.05
C ASP A 276 27.27 -18.25 -33.56
N GLU A 277 28.40 -18.74 -33.10
CA GLU A 277 28.52 -20.07 -32.49
C GLU A 277 27.88 -20.16 -31.11
N ILE A 278 27.93 -19.06 -30.33
CA ILE A 278 27.47 -19.02 -28.95
C ILE A 278 26.08 -18.39 -28.78
N LYS A 279 25.54 -17.75 -29.83
CA LYS A 279 24.20 -17.15 -29.79
C LYS A 279 23.13 -18.17 -29.46
N TYR A 280 22.18 -17.77 -28.67
CA TYR A 280 20.97 -18.53 -28.42
C TYR A 280 20.14 -18.62 -29.72
N LYS A 281 19.66 -19.81 -30.04
CA LYS A 281 18.85 -20.05 -31.23
C LYS A 281 17.54 -20.71 -30.82
N ASN A 282 16.44 -20.24 -31.40
CA ASN A 282 15.11 -20.80 -31.15
C ASN A 282 14.71 -20.81 -29.66
N VAL A 283 15.00 -19.73 -28.96
CA VAL A 283 14.62 -19.57 -27.52
C VAL A 283 13.10 -19.57 -27.39
N ASN A 284 12.56 -20.48 -26.60
CA ASN A 284 11.16 -20.44 -26.22
C ASN A 284 11.00 -19.56 -24.98
N PRO A 285 10.02 -18.61 -24.93
CA PRO A 285 9.80 -17.77 -23.75
C PRO A 285 9.68 -18.54 -22.43
N GLU A 286 9.07 -19.74 -22.47
CA GLU A 286 8.89 -20.60 -21.31
C GLU A 286 10.20 -21.20 -20.76
N ASP A 287 11.25 -21.24 -21.58
CA ASP A 287 12.56 -21.77 -21.20
C ASP A 287 13.49 -20.70 -20.62
N ILE A 288 13.13 -19.41 -20.73
CA ILE A 288 13.93 -18.30 -20.22
C ILE A 288 13.89 -18.32 -18.70
N ARG A 289 15.05 -18.48 -18.09
CA ARG A 289 15.20 -18.45 -16.63
C ARG A 289 15.87 -17.15 -16.21
N ILE A 290 15.17 -16.40 -15.35
CA ILE A 290 15.63 -15.11 -14.84
C ILE A 290 15.81 -15.23 -13.35
N ILE A 291 16.92 -14.70 -12.84
CA ILE A 291 17.16 -14.51 -11.41
C ILE A 291 17.37 -13.02 -11.15
N GLU A 292 16.63 -12.48 -10.21
CA GLU A 292 16.76 -11.10 -9.76
C GLU A 292 17.10 -11.09 -8.25
N PRO A 293 18.43 -10.99 -7.92
CA PRO A 293 18.87 -11.06 -6.52
C PRO A 293 18.62 -9.76 -5.75
N CYS A 294 18.29 -8.66 -6.43
CA CYS A 294 18.11 -7.33 -5.87
C CYS A 294 16.75 -6.73 -6.22
N CYS A 295 15.71 -7.55 -6.24
CA CYS A 295 14.35 -7.22 -6.68
C CYS A 295 13.81 -5.86 -6.16
N GLY A 296 14.24 -5.41 -4.98
CA GLY A 296 13.82 -4.14 -4.42
C GLY A 296 12.30 -4.05 -4.29
N SER A 297 11.69 -3.08 -4.99
CA SER A 297 10.23 -2.87 -5.03
C SER A 297 9.48 -3.80 -5.98
N GLY A 298 10.17 -4.63 -6.73
CA GLY A 298 9.55 -5.53 -7.71
C GLY A 298 9.27 -4.90 -9.07
N HIS A 299 9.97 -3.86 -9.42
CA HIS A 299 9.83 -3.05 -10.62
C HIS A 299 10.15 -3.79 -11.92
#